data_003fd549726cbe7fac63bed46ae648e3
#
_entry.id   003fd549726cbe7fac63bed46ae648e3
#
_cell.length_a   1.000
_cell.length_b   1.000
_cell.length_c   1.000
_cell.angle_alpha   90.00
_cell.angle_beta   90.00
_cell.angle_gamma   90.00
#
_symmetry.space_group_name_H-M   'P 1'
#
loop_
_entity.id
_entity.type
_entity.pdbx_description
1 polymer ?
#
loop_
_entity_poly.entity_id
_entity_poly.type
_entity_poly.pdbx_seq_one_letter_code
_entity_poly.pdbx_strand_id
1 'polypeptide(L)'
;DPFNEILINKSINNIKSLNIFKSVEKEIIDDANSKTKIINISIEEKPTGEIMASAGFGTEGGSIGFGVKENNFVGQGISLDSNFLLSSDSFKGKFSVTNPNYKNTDRSIYISAEAIETDNYDTFGYKTNKTGISFGTNFEYYDDLYLGMGNSNFYEKIETNSTASARQQAQEGSYWDSFIKLDFNYDKRNQKFQTSSGFRSFYSIDLPIISDTNTLKNYYNHSYYFDLFE
;
A
#
# COMPACT_ATOMS: atom_id res chain seq x y z
N ASP A 1 -20.42 18.67 -21.60
CA ASP A 1 -19.49 19.49 -20.81
C ASP A 1 -18.49 20.18 -21.76
N PRO A 2 -18.01 21.40 -21.44
CA PRO A 2 -16.99 22.06 -22.24
C PRO A 2 -15.70 21.23 -22.27
N PHE A 3 -15.07 21.20 -23.44
CA PHE A 3 -13.80 20.51 -23.62
C PHE A 3 -12.70 21.11 -22.72
N ASN A 4 -12.03 20.27 -21.95
CA ASN A 4 -10.93 20.66 -21.09
C ASN A 4 -9.77 19.66 -21.21
N GLU A 5 -8.71 20.09 -21.86
CA GLU A 5 -7.55 19.23 -22.13
C GLU A 5 -6.81 18.82 -20.85
N ILE A 6 -6.80 19.65 -19.80
CA ILE A 6 -6.16 19.34 -18.52
C ILE A 6 -6.88 18.16 -17.86
N LEU A 7 -8.21 18.18 -17.85
CA LEU A 7 -9.00 17.08 -17.28
C LEU A 7 -8.85 15.78 -18.05
N ILE A 8 -8.76 15.87 -19.39
CA ILE A 8 -8.49 14.70 -20.24
C ILE A 8 -7.11 14.12 -19.94
N ASN A 9 -6.08 14.96 -19.84
CA ASN A 9 -4.74 14.51 -19.47
C ASN A 9 -4.71 13.88 -18.08
N LYS A 10 -5.43 14.45 -17.10
CA LYS A 10 -5.59 13.86 -15.76
C LYS A 10 -6.24 12.47 -15.88
N SER A 11 -7.30 12.32 -16.68
CA SER A 11 -7.99 11.04 -16.89
C SER A 11 -7.07 10.00 -17.54
N ILE A 12 -6.31 10.37 -18.56
CA ILE A 12 -5.34 9.48 -19.20
C ILE A 12 -4.25 9.05 -18.21
N ASN A 13 -3.75 9.98 -17.40
CA ASN A 13 -2.75 9.66 -16.37
C ASN A 13 -3.33 8.72 -15.29
N ASN A 14 -4.58 8.88 -14.92
CA ASN A 14 -5.26 7.98 -14.01
C ASN A 14 -5.36 6.57 -14.60
N ILE A 15 -5.76 6.43 -15.87
CA ILE A 15 -5.79 5.14 -16.58
C ILE A 15 -4.39 4.50 -16.61
N LYS A 16 -3.35 5.26 -16.97
CA LYS A 16 -1.96 4.78 -16.96
C LYS A 16 -1.50 4.34 -15.57
N SER A 17 -1.95 5.04 -14.52
CA SER A 17 -1.57 4.75 -13.13
C SER A 17 -2.12 3.42 -12.60
N LEU A 18 -3.16 2.85 -13.24
CA LEU A 18 -3.65 1.51 -12.94
C LEU A 18 -2.62 0.42 -13.21
N ASN A 19 -1.64 0.70 -14.09
CA ASN A 19 -0.54 -0.19 -14.47
C ASN A 19 -0.99 -1.55 -15.02
N ILE A 20 -2.18 -1.60 -15.64
CA ILE A 20 -2.75 -2.80 -16.25
C ILE A 20 -2.69 -2.76 -17.80
N PHE A 21 -2.28 -1.62 -18.36
CA PHE A 21 -2.17 -1.40 -19.78
C PHE A 21 -0.70 -1.26 -20.21
N LYS A 22 -0.36 -1.79 -21.38
CA LYS A 22 0.94 -1.64 -22.03
C LYS A 22 1.05 -0.26 -22.67
N SER A 23 -0.01 0.17 -23.36
CA SER A 23 -0.11 1.50 -23.95
C SER A 23 -1.50 2.09 -23.72
N VAL A 24 -1.55 3.40 -23.56
CA VAL A 24 -2.77 4.21 -23.50
C VAL A 24 -2.51 5.44 -24.36
N GLU A 25 -3.18 5.50 -25.50
CA GLU A 25 -3.07 6.58 -26.49
C GLU A 25 -4.38 7.33 -26.59
N LYS A 26 -4.31 8.64 -26.78
CA LYS A 26 -5.48 9.48 -27.04
C LYS A 26 -5.37 10.14 -28.39
N GLU A 27 -6.49 10.23 -29.09
CA GLU A 27 -6.65 11.01 -30.30
C GLU A 27 -7.87 11.92 -30.12
N ILE A 28 -7.72 13.19 -30.43
CA ILE A 28 -8.79 14.19 -30.33
C ILE A 28 -9.12 14.65 -31.76
N ILE A 29 -10.36 14.41 -32.17
CA ILE A 29 -10.84 14.75 -33.50
C ILE A 29 -11.95 15.79 -33.37
N ASP A 30 -11.89 16.85 -34.18
CA ASP A 30 -13.00 17.80 -34.30
C ASP A 30 -14.12 17.18 -35.14
N ASP A 31 -15.33 17.16 -34.61
CA ASP A 31 -16.48 16.71 -35.37
C ASP A 31 -16.86 17.77 -36.42
N ALA A 32 -16.76 17.39 -37.68
CA ALA A 32 -17.01 18.30 -38.80
C ALA A 32 -18.46 18.83 -38.87
N ASN A 33 -19.40 18.18 -38.23
CA ASN A 33 -20.84 18.49 -38.27
C ASN A 33 -21.37 19.14 -36.98
N SER A 34 -20.56 19.21 -35.93
CA SER A 34 -20.96 19.77 -34.65
C SER A 34 -19.78 20.52 -34.01
N LYS A 35 -20.07 21.41 -33.02
CA LYS A 35 -19.02 22.05 -32.23
C LYS A 35 -18.50 21.14 -31.11
N THR A 36 -18.50 19.84 -31.34
CA THR A 36 -18.05 18.84 -30.36
C THR A 36 -16.71 18.24 -30.75
N LYS A 37 -16.00 17.71 -29.77
CA LYS A 37 -14.76 16.95 -29.97
C LYS A 37 -15.01 15.49 -29.65
N ILE A 38 -14.51 14.60 -30.50
CA ILE A 38 -14.49 13.17 -30.28
C ILE A 38 -13.15 12.82 -29.68
N ILE A 39 -13.15 12.13 -28.54
CA ILE A 39 -11.95 11.66 -27.88
C ILE A 39 -11.90 10.14 -28.03
N ASN A 40 -10.99 9.66 -28.85
CA ASN A 40 -10.70 8.25 -29.01
C ASN A 40 -9.58 7.87 -28.02
N ILE A 41 -9.80 6.86 -27.20
CA ILE A 41 -8.80 6.29 -26.31
C ILE A 41 -8.54 4.86 -26.76
N SER A 42 -7.32 4.61 -27.22
CA SER A 42 -6.83 3.29 -27.62
C SER A 42 -6.01 2.70 -26.50
N ILE A 43 -6.34 1.51 -26.06
CA ILE A 43 -5.68 0.79 -24.96
C ILE A 43 -5.20 -0.58 -25.42
N GLU A 44 -3.98 -0.94 -25.03
CA GLU A 44 -3.42 -2.28 -25.19
C GLU A 44 -3.20 -2.87 -23.80
N GLU A 45 -3.82 -4.01 -23.50
CA GLU A 45 -3.65 -4.70 -22.22
C GLU A 45 -2.30 -5.40 -22.14
N LYS A 46 -1.80 -5.60 -20.94
CA LYS A 46 -0.60 -6.39 -20.65
C LYS A 46 -0.89 -7.46 -19.60
N PRO A 47 -0.06 -8.52 -19.50
CA PRO A 47 -0.09 -9.42 -18.35
C PRO A 47 0.11 -8.60 -17.05
N THR A 48 -0.74 -8.82 -16.06
CA THR A 48 -0.79 -8.05 -14.81
C THR A 48 -0.39 -8.88 -13.59
N GLY A 49 -0.25 -10.20 -13.78
CA GLY A 49 0.20 -11.12 -12.75
C GLY A 49 1.73 -11.20 -12.70
N GLU A 50 2.28 -11.14 -11.50
CA GLU A 50 3.71 -11.27 -11.21
C GLU A 50 3.90 -12.34 -10.13
N ILE A 51 4.88 -13.23 -10.33
CA ILE A 51 5.33 -14.19 -9.33
C ILE A 51 6.76 -13.82 -8.97
N MET A 52 7.02 -13.70 -7.69
CA MET A 52 8.33 -13.36 -7.15
C MET A 52 8.83 -14.50 -6.28
N ALA A 53 10.09 -14.87 -6.45
CA ALA A 53 10.78 -15.78 -5.56
C ALA A 53 12.14 -15.17 -5.20
N SER A 54 12.52 -15.28 -3.95
CA SER A 54 13.80 -14.77 -3.45
C SER A 54 14.43 -15.77 -2.47
N ALA A 55 15.74 -15.81 -2.44
CA ALA A 55 16.51 -16.52 -1.43
C ALA A 55 17.68 -15.64 -1.01
N GLY A 56 18.00 -15.65 0.27
CA GLY A 56 19.07 -14.84 0.83
C GLY A 56 19.75 -15.54 2.01
N PHE A 57 20.97 -15.11 2.29
CA PHE A 57 21.71 -15.51 3.48
C PHE A 57 22.20 -14.26 4.20
N GLY A 58 22.03 -14.23 5.50
CA GLY A 58 22.47 -13.14 6.37
C GLY A 58 23.08 -13.68 7.66
N THR A 59 23.38 -12.79 8.58
CA THR A 59 23.94 -13.12 9.90
C THR A 59 23.02 -14.01 10.74
N GLU A 60 21.71 -13.99 10.46
CA GLU A 60 20.68 -14.77 11.16
C GLU A 60 20.26 -16.02 10.36
N GLY A 61 21.06 -16.44 9.36
CA GLY A 61 20.80 -17.64 8.58
C GLY A 61 20.20 -17.39 7.20
N GLY A 62 19.61 -18.44 6.62
CA GLY A 62 18.97 -18.42 5.30
C GLY A 62 17.54 -17.88 5.37
N SER A 63 17.11 -17.24 4.28
CA SER A 63 15.73 -16.83 4.10
C SER A 63 15.22 -17.19 2.70
N ILE A 64 13.95 -17.52 2.59
CA ILE A 64 13.25 -17.79 1.34
C ILE A 64 11.99 -16.91 1.32
N GLY A 65 11.80 -16.18 0.22
CA GLY A 65 10.61 -15.37 -0.01
C GLY A 65 9.85 -15.85 -1.23
N PHE A 66 8.53 -15.75 -1.15
CA PHE A 66 7.61 -16.01 -2.25
C PHE A 66 6.53 -14.94 -2.27
N GLY A 67 6.23 -14.41 -3.45
CA GLY A 67 5.19 -13.40 -3.63
C GLY A 67 4.37 -13.64 -4.89
N VAL A 68 3.11 -13.29 -4.83
CA VAL A 68 2.21 -13.24 -5.98
C VAL A 68 1.50 -11.89 -5.96
N LYS A 69 1.54 -11.20 -7.09
CA LYS A 69 0.83 -9.94 -7.28
C LYS A 69 0.02 -10.02 -8.55
N GLU A 70 -1.24 -9.61 -8.47
CA GLU A 70 -2.13 -9.48 -9.62
C GLU A 70 -2.79 -8.09 -9.53
N ASN A 71 -2.67 -7.28 -10.59
CA ASN A 71 -3.20 -5.91 -10.58
C ASN A 71 -4.54 -5.77 -11.30
N ASN A 72 -5.02 -6.84 -11.92
CA ASN A 72 -6.29 -6.82 -12.66
C ASN A 72 -7.09 -8.11 -12.44
N PHE A 73 -7.26 -8.49 -11.18
CA PHE A 73 -7.99 -9.72 -10.83
C PHE A 73 -9.37 -9.73 -11.45
N VAL A 74 -9.67 -10.80 -12.18
CA VAL A 74 -10.90 -11.02 -12.97
C VAL A 74 -11.25 -9.86 -13.92
N GLY A 75 -10.25 -9.10 -14.40
CA GLY A 75 -10.48 -8.01 -15.34
C GLY A 75 -11.15 -6.77 -14.74
N GLN A 76 -11.17 -6.63 -13.42
CA GLN A 76 -11.87 -5.54 -12.71
C GLN A 76 -10.91 -4.48 -12.11
N GLY A 77 -9.63 -4.52 -12.45
CA GLY A 77 -8.64 -3.62 -11.87
C GLY A 77 -8.42 -3.81 -10.37
N ILE A 78 -8.89 -4.92 -9.80
CA ILE A 78 -8.66 -5.26 -8.40
C ILE A 78 -7.24 -5.79 -8.25
N SER A 79 -6.48 -5.24 -7.31
CA SER A 79 -5.14 -5.71 -6.97
C SER A 79 -5.20 -6.74 -5.85
N LEU A 80 -4.53 -7.88 -6.08
CA LEU A 80 -4.18 -8.87 -5.06
C LEU A 80 -2.66 -8.80 -4.86
N ASP A 81 -2.24 -8.82 -3.60
CA ASP A 81 -0.82 -8.87 -3.24
C ASP A 81 -0.65 -9.84 -2.09
N SER A 82 0.20 -10.84 -2.29
CA SER A 82 0.48 -11.86 -1.30
C SER A 82 1.98 -12.08 -1.24
N ASN A 83 2.56 -11.87 -0.05
CA ASN A 83 3.98 -12.00 0.18
C ASN A 83 4.25 -12.85 1.42
N PHE A 84 5.15 -13.81 1.28
CA PHE A 84 5.63 -14.66 2.36
C PHE A 84 7.14 -14.61 2.42
N LEU A 85 7.66 -14.50 3.62
CA LEU A 85 9.09 -14.60 3.91
C LEU A 85 9.28 -15.56 5.07
N LEU A 86 10.08 -16.57 4.86
CA LEU A 86 10.46 -17.56 5.86
C LEU A 86 11.97 -17.48 6.07
N SER A 87 12.40 -17.40 7.32
CA SER A 87 13.79 -17.56 7.74
C SER A 87 13.89 -18.61 8.82
N SER A 88 15.11 -18.90 9.31
CA SER A 88 15.33 -19.83 10.43
C SER A 88 14.50 -19.47 11.64
N ASP A 89 14.37 -18.17 11.94
CA ASP A 89 13.83 -17.65 13.19
C ASP A 89 12.61 -16.75 12.98
N SER A 90 12.11 -16.62 11.75
CA SER A 90 10.95 -15.79 11.51
C SER A 90 10.11 -16.23 10.32
N PHE A 91 8.81 -15.99 10.45
CA PHE A 91 7.83 -16.06 9.38
C PHE A 91 7.13 -14.71 9.25
N LYS A 92 7.00 -14.22 8.03
CA LYS A 92 6.20 -13.04 7.72
C LYS A 92 5.30 -13.36 6.54
N GLY A 93 3.98 -13.25 6.75
CA GLY A 93 2.99 -13.41 5.71
C GLY A 93 2.10 -12.17 5.64
N LYS A 94 1.86 -11.69 4.43
CA LYS A 94 0.90 -10.61 4.18
C LYS A 94 0.08 -10.94 2.95
N PHE A 95 -1.22 -10.71 3.06
CA PHE A 95 -2.16 -10.79 1.97
C PHE A 95 -2.99 -9.52 1.93
N SER A 96 -3.17 -8.91 0.77
CA SER A 96 -4.00 -7.73 0.63
C SER A 96 -4.80 -7.75 -0.68
N VAL A 97 -5.99 -7.22 -0.61
CA VAL A 97 -6.90 -6.99 -1.73
C VAL A 97 -7.24 -5.51 -1.73
N THR A 98 -7.06 -4.86 -2.88
CA THR A 98 -7.39 -3.45 -3.07
C THR A 98 -8.23 -3.27 -4.31
N ASN A 99 -9.40 -2.67 -4.15
CA ASN A 99 -10.19 -2.17 -5.28
C ASN A 99 -9.94 -0.67 -5.39
N PRO A 100 -9.17 -0.19 -6.39
CA PRO A 100 -8.78 1.21 -6.51
C PRO A 100 -9.93 2.12 -6.97
N ASN A 101 -10.99 1.56 -7.54
CA ASN A 101 -12.10 2.31 -8.13
C ASN A 101 -13.46 1.72 -7.71
N TYR A 102 -13.70 1.67 -6.40
CA TYR A 102 -14.88 1.04 -5.85
C TYR A 102 -16.17 1.69 -6.37
N LYS A 103 -17.05 0.87 -6.98
CA LYS A 103 -18.30 1.32 -7.60
C LYS A 103 -18.12 2.45 -8.65
N ASN A 104 -17.02 2.44 -9.39
CA ASN A 104 -16.68 3.46 -10.38
C ASN A 104 -16.61 4.88 -9.78
N THR A 105 -16.14 4.98 -8.55
CA THR A 105 -15.82 6.24 -7.88
C THR A 105 -14.30 6.37 -7.73
N ASP A 106 -13.80 7.56 -7.45
CA ASP A 106 -12.38 7.79 -7.17
C ASP A 106 -11.98 7.35 -5.74
N ARG A 107 -12.72 6.37 -5.20
CA ARG A 107 -12.46 5.79 -3.88
C ARG A 107 -11.83 4.42 -4.02
N SER A 108 -10.70 4.23 -3.39
CA SER A 108 -10.15 2.89 -3.17
C SER A 108 -10.64 2.31 -1.86
N ILE A 109 -10.86 1.02 -1.84
CA ILE A 109 -11.07 0.25 -0.61
C ILE A 109 -10.04 -0.87 -0.55
N TYR A 110 -9.58 -1.19 0.64
CA TYR A 110 -8.64 -2.29 0.85
C TYR A 110 -9.01 -3.12 2.08
N ILE A 111 -8.61 -4.37 2.02
CA ILE A 111 -8.52 -5.28 3.17
C ILE A 111 -7.18 -5.98 3.11
N SER A 112 -6.53 -6.14 4.26
CA SER A 112 -5.29 -6.89 4.38
C SER A 112 -5.28 -7.75 5.62
N ALA A 113 -4.60 -8.89 5.53
CA ALA A 113 -4.30 -9.76 6.65
C ALA A 113 -2.79 -9.94 6.72
N GLU A 114 -2.23 -9.96 7.94
CA GLU A 114 -0.81 -10.21 8.15
C GLU A 114 -0.58 -11.16 9.32
N ALA A 115 0.49 -11.93 9.22
CA ALA A 115 1.00 -12.76 10.29
C ALA A 115 2.52 -12.62 10.35
N ILE A 116 3.03 -12.32 11.54
CA ILE A 116 4.47 -12.16 11.79
C ILE A 116 4.79 -13.01 13.01
N GLU A 117 5.72 -13.95 12.83
CA GLU A 117 6.28 -14.74 13.92
C GLU A 117 7.78 -14.50 13.96
N THR A 118 8.32 -14.27 15.16
CA THR A 118 9.75 -14.20 15.42
C THR A 118 10.04 -15.16 16.57
N ASP A 119 10.83 -16.19 16.28
CA ASP A 119 11.18 -17.25 17.25
C ASP A 119 12.66 -17.16 17.59
N ASN A 120 12.97 -16.47 18.66
CA ASN A 120 14.29 -16.39 19.26
C ASN A 120 14.31 -17.08 20.65
N TYR A 121 13.40 -18.07 20.84
CA TYR A 121 13.19 -18.68 22.16
C TYR A 121 14.42 -19.40 22.67
N ASP A 122 15.12 -20.13 21.80
CA ASP A 122 16.32 -20.88 22.18
C ASP A 122 17.56 -19.99 22.29
N THR A 123 17.65 -18.91 21.51
CA THR A 123 18.82 -18.04 21.45
C THR A 123 18.78 -16.87 22.45
N PHE A 124 17.63 -16.21 22.52
CA PHE A 124 17.45 -15.00 23.31
C PHE A 124 16.30 -15.08 24.31
N GLY A 125 15.66 -16.24 24.42
CA GLY A 125 14.64 -16.52 25.40
C GLY A 125 13.27 -15.89 25.13
N TYR A 126 12.96 -15.44 23.91
CA TYR A 126 11.66 -14.86 23.60
C TYR A 126 11.13 -15.28 22.22
N LYS A 127 9.82 -15.35 22.13
CA LYS A 127 9.08 -15.59 20.90
C LYS A 127 7.91 -14.61 20.82
N THR A 128 7.67 -14.07 19.64
CA THR A 128 6.52 -13.20 19.38
C THR A 128 5.71 -13.75 18.21
N ASN A 129 4.40 -13.73 18.33
CA ASN A 129 3.47 -14.06 17.27
C ASN A 129 2.41 -12.96 17.19
N LYS A 130 2.35 -12.28 16.04
CA LYS A 130 1.41 -11.22 15.78
C LYS A 130 0.61 -11.52 14.53
N THR A 131 -0.71 -11.53 14.67
CA THR A 131 -1.64 -11.68 13.55
C THR A 131 -2.61 -10.51 13.54
N GLY A 132 -3.02 -10.08 12.35
CA GLY A 132 -3.91 -8.94 12.25
C GLY A 132 -4.66 -8.84 10.95
N ILE A 133 -5.74 -8.05 11.00
CA ILE A 133 -6.55 -7.68 9.85
C ILE A 133 -6.71 -6.17 9.87
N SER A 134 -6.54 -5.57 8.69
CA SER A 134 -6.75 -4.13 8.47
C SER A 134 -7.67 -3.93 7.27
N PHE A 135 -8.49 -2.90 7.33
CA PHE A 135 -9.33 -2.48 6.22
C PHE A 135 -9.48 -0.97 6.21
N GLY A 136 -9.76 -0.41 5.05
CA GLY A 136 -9.90 1.04 4.96
C GLY A 136 -10.24 1.52 3.55
N THR A 137 -10.26 2.83 3.43
CA THR A 137 -10.56 3.55 2.19
C THR A 137 -9.63 4.72 2.02
N ASN A 138 -9.33 5.06 0.76
CA ASN A 138 -8.63 6.28 0.39
C ASN A 138 -9.39 6.95 -0.76
N PHE A 139 -9.44 8.27 -0.76
CA PHE A 139 -10.09 9.06 -1.80
C PHE A 139 -9.44 10.43 -1.94
N GLU A 140 -9.53 11.01 -3.13
CA GLU A 140 -9.13 12.40 -3.36
C GLU A 140 -10.22 13.32 -2.79
N TYR A 141 -9.86 14.10 -1.76
CA TYR A 141 -10.78 15.04 -1.10
C TYR A 141 -10.77 16.41 -1.77
N TYR A 142 -9.58 16.83 -2.20
CA TYR A 142 -9.33 18.05 -2.93
C TYR A 142 -8.18 17.80 -3.91
N ASP A 143 -8.01 18.66 -4.92
CA ASP A 143 -6.97 18.48 -5.93
C ASP A 143 -5.61 18.11 -5.30
N ASP A 144 -5.14 16.90 -5.63
CA ASP A 144 -3.89 16.30 -5.16
C ASP A 144 -3.80 16.02 -3.64
N LEU A 145 -4.89 16.26 -2.87
CA LEU A 145 -5.01 15.90 -1.46
C LEU A 145 -5.83 14.63 -1.29
N TYR A 146 -5.19 13.58 -0.92
CA TYR A 146 -5.81 12.27 -0.65
C TYR A 146 -5.97 12.05 0.84
N LEU A 147 -7.16 11.66 1.25
CA LEU A 147 -7.46 11.26 2.62
C LEU A 147 -7.66 9.76 2.68
N GLY A 148 -7.08 9.14 3.71
CA GLY A 148 -7.26 7.75 4.03
C GLY A 148 -7.87 7.60 5.42
N MET A 149 -8.76 6.61 5.56
CA MET A 149 -9.27 6.17 6.85
C MET A 149 -9.32 4.65 6.87
N GLY A 150 -8.82 4.08 7.95
CA GLY A 150 -8.81 2.62 8.12
C GLY A 150 -8.96 2.20 9.57
N ASN A 151 -9.15 0.92 9.75
CA ASN A 151 -9.08 0.27 11.04
C ASN A 151 -8.12 -0.92 10.94
N SER A 152 -7.30 -1.09 11.96
CA SER A 152 -6.34 -2.19 12.08
C SER A 152 -6.53 -2.87 13.42
N ASN A 153 -6.63 -4.19 13.40
CA ASN A 153 -6.81 -5.02 14.59
C ASN A 153 -5.72 -6.08 14.60
N PHE A 154 -4.99 -6.15 15.70
CA PHE A 154 -3.89 -7.08 15.89
C PHE A 154 -4.05 -7.85 17.19
N TYR A 155 -3.71 -9.12 17.12
CA TYR A 155 -3.49 -9.96 18.29
C TYR A 155 -2.01 -10.32 18.32
N GLU A 156 -1.35 -10.01 19.43
CA GLU A 156 0.06 -10.30 19.65
C GLU A 156 0.24 -11.14 20.90
N LYS A 157 1.01 -12.22 20.79
CA LYS A 157 1.41 -13.07 21.91
C LYS A 157 2.93 -13.02 22.04
N ILE A 158 3.40 -12.72 23.26
CA ILE A 158 4.81 -12.68 23.62
C ILE A 158 5.05 -13.76 24.67
N GLU A 159 5.96 -14.69 24.39
CA GLU A 159 6.37 -15.77 25.29
C GLU A 159 7.85 -15.58 25.61
N THR A 160 8.21 -15.80 26.89
CA THR A 160 9.59 -15.66 27.34
C THR A 160 10.02 -16.84 28.18
N ASN A 161 11.34 -17.00 28.35
CA ASN A 161 11.93 -17.93 29.30
C ASN A 161 12.96 -17.20 30.21
N SER A 162 13.62 -17.94 31.06
CA SER A 162 14.58 -17.39 32.05
C SER A 162 15.82 -16.72 31.45
N THR A 163 16.12 -16.95 30.15
CA THR A 163 17.26 -16.33 29.45
C THR A 163 16.90 -14.99 28.81
N ALA A 164 15.62 -14.67 28.72
CA ALA A 164 15.17 -13.38 28.22
C ALA A 164 15.59 -12.22 29.16
N SER A 165 15.82 -11.04 28.58
CA SER A 165 16.07 -9.85 29.38
C SER A 165 14.89 -9.51 30.29
N ALA A 166 15.14 -8.87 31.43
CA ALA A 166 14.08 -8.44 32.35
C ALA A 166 13.01 -7.58 31.66
N ARG A 167 13.39 -6.78 30.65
CA ARG A 167 12.47 -5.98 29.86
C ARG A 167 11.55 -6.85 28.99
N GLN A 168 12.08 -7.90 28.38
CA GLN A 168 11.28 -8.85 27.58
C GLN A 168 10.35 -9.66 28.46
N GLN A 169 10.84 -10.16 29.61
CA GLN A 169 10.00 -10.89 30.58
C GLN A 169 8.83 -10.04 31.09
N ALA A 170 9.06 -8.74 31.29
CA ALA A 170 7.99 -7.82 31.70
C ALA A 170 6.92 -7.58 30.60
N GLN A 171 7.21 -7.96 29.36
CA GLN A 171 6.30 -7.85 28.21
C GLN A 171 5.60 -9.17 27.85
N GLU A 172 5.86 -10.24 28.63
CA GLU A 172 5.17 -11.52 28.42
C GLU A 172 3.66 -11.37 28.55
N GLY A 173 2.91 -11.92 27.61
CA GLY A 173 1.46 -11.84 27.64
C GLY A 173 0.82 -11.93 26.27
N SER A 174 -0.48 -11.67 26.25
CA SER A 174 -1.29 -11.63 25.05
C SER A 174 -2.00 -10.29 24.98
N TYR A 175 -1.90 -9.62 23.86
CA TYR A 175 -2.35 -8.25 23.67
C TYR A 175 -3.30 -8.18 22.48
N TRP A 176 -4.34 -7.39 22.63
CA TRP A 176 -5.25 -7.07 21.55
C TRP A 176 -5.20 -5.56 21.31
N ASP A 177 -4.76 -5.19 20.12
CA ASP A 177 -4.65 -3.79 19.70
C ASP A 177 -5.60 -3.49 18.54
N SER A 178 -6.39 -2.44 18.67
CA SER A 178 -7.24 -1.90 17.63
C SER A 178 -6.98 -0.41 17.46
N PHE A 179 -6.71 0.00 16.22
CA PHE A 179 -6.39 1.39 15.87
C PHE A 179 -7.30 1.90 14.77
N ILE A 180 -7.69 3.18 14.87
CA ILE A 180 -8.14 3.94 13.70
C ILE A 180 -6.93 4.61 13.09
N LYS A 181 -6.74 4.37 11.80
CA LYS A 181 -5.70 4.99 11.00
C LYS A 181 -6.29 6.13 10.18
N LEU A 182 -5.63 7.29 10.22
CA LEU A 182 -5.96 8.44 9.39
C LEU A 182 -4.72 8.82 8.58
N ASP A 183 -4.86 8.88 7.26
CA ASP A 183 -3.79 9.22 6.33
C ASP A 183 -4.12 10.52 5.59
N PHE A 184 -3.13 11.39 5.47
CA PHE A 184 -3.17 12.64 4.72
C PHE A 184 -2.00 12.63 3.74
N ASN A 185 -2.29 12.60 2.44
CA ASN A 185 -1.26 12.54 1.40
C ASN A 185 -1.49 13.69 0.41
N TYR A 186 -0.61 14.69 0.47
CA TYR A 186 -0.61 15.80 -0.47
C TYR A 186 0.50 15.59 -1.50
N ASP A 187 0.13 15.31 -2.75
CA ASP A 187 1.04 14.85 -3.81
C ASP A 187 1.03 15.79 -5.00
N LYS A 188 1.96 16.74 -5.02
CA LYS A 188 2.19 17.72 -6.07
C LYS A 188 3.36 17.35 -6.98
N ARG A 189 3.69 16.09 -7.08
CA ARG A 189 4.72 15.63 -8.02
C ARG A 189 4.23 15.74 -9.46
N ASN A 190 5.12 16.10 -10.38
CA ASN A 190 4.81 16.15 -11.81
C ASN A 190 4.37 14.78 -12.36
N GLN A 191 4.91 13.69 -11.81
CA GLN A 191 4.53 12.30 -12.12
C GLN A 191 4.88 11.39 -10.94
N LYS A 192 4.13 10.28 -10.79
CA LYS A 192 4.33 9.35 -9.65
C LYS A 192 5.56 8.45 -9.84
N PHE A 193 5.92 8.18 -11.07
CA PHE A 193 7.06 7.35 -11.43
C PHE A 193 8.13 8.22 -12.10
N GLN A 194 9.41 8.06 -11.74
CA GLN A 194 10.53 8.91 -12.22
C GLN A 194 10.25 10.40 -12.01
N THR A 195 9.84 10.76 -10.81
CA THR A 195 9.55 12.15 -10.43
C THR A 195 10.77 13.04 -10.64
N SER A 196 10.64 14.13 -11.37
CA SER A 196 11.69 15.13 -11.58
C SER A 196 11.43 16.45 -10.85
N SER A 197 10.17 16.78 -10.58
CA SER A 197 9.83 18.03 -9.89
C SER A 197 8.59 17.92 -9.02
N GLY A 198 8.45 18.86 -8.07
CA GLY A 198 7.34 18.94 -7.16
C GLY A 198 7.64 18.36 -5.78
N PHE A 199 6.61 18.06 -5.01
CA PHE A 199 6.78 17.51 -3.68
C PHE A 199 5.64 16.57 -3.30
N ARG A 200 5.89 15.76 -2.29
CA ARG A 200 4.89 14.93 -1.64
C ARG A 200 5.03 15.05 -0.12
N SER A 201 3.92 15.31 0.57
CA SER A 201 3.84 15.27 2.03
C SER A 201 2.85 14.20 2.43
N PHE A 202 3.29 13.25 3.23
CA PHE A 202 2.46 12.19 3.78
C PHE A 202 2.50 12.24 5.30
N TYR A 203 1.32 12.29 5.91
CA TYR A 203 1.14 12.19 7.36
C TYR A 203 0.16 11.09 7.67
N SER A 204 0.51 10.24 8.60
CA SER A 204 -0.32 9.14 9.10
C SER A 204 -0.36 9.18 10.62
N ILE A 205 -1.54 8.97 11.17
CA ILE A 205 -1.78 8.87 12.60
C ILE A 205 -2.58 7.60 12.91
N ASP A 206 -2.08 6.78 13.84
CA ASP A 206 -2.78 5.62 14.36
C ASP A 206 -3.29 5.96 15.77
N LEU A 207 -4.62 6.07 15.90
CA LEU A 207 -5.33 6.38 17.13
C LEU A 207 -5.73 5.06 17.81
N PRO A 208 -5.27 4.76 19.03
CA PRO A 208 -5.69 3.56 19.73
C PRO A 208 -7.16 3.65 20.14
N ILE A 209 -7.94 2.60 19.82
CA ILE A 209 -9.32 2.43 20.27
C ILE A 209 -9.34 1.46 21.45
N ILE A 210 -8.65 0.33 21.26
CA ILE A 210 -8.41 -0.70 22.27
C ILE A 210 -6.93 -0.98 22.18
N SER A 211 -6.20 -0.74 23.25
CA SER A 211 -4.78 -1.03 23.30
C SER A 211 -4.30 -1.00 24.75
N ASP A 212 -3.55 -2.01 25.14
CA ASP A 212 -2.96 -2.07 26.47
C ASP A 212 -1.89 -0.98 26.66
N THR A 213 -1.26 -0.53 25.58
CA THR A 213 -0.18 0.49 25.63
C THR A 213 -0.67 1.92 25.47
N ASN A 214 -1.89 2.14 24.97
CA ASN A 214 -2.47 3.45 24.66
C ASN A 214 -1.53 4.39 23.87
N THR A 215 -0.71 3.82 22.99
CA THR A 215 0.33 4.56 22.26
C THR A 215 -0.24 5.17 21.00
N LEU A 216 -0.20 6.51 20.91
CA LEU A 216 -0.47 7.24 19.70
C LEU A 216 0.76 7.16 18.77
N LYS A 217 0.58 6.63 17.54
CA LYS A 217 1.65 6.57 16.56
C LYS A 217 1.47 7.66 15.52
N ASN A 218 2.53 8.38 15.22
CA ASN A 218 2.58 9.40 14.19
C ASN A 218 3.70 9.07 13.21
N TYR A 219 3.41 9.21 11.93
CA TYR A 219 4.39 9.07 10.87
C TYR A 219 4.28 10.26 9.92
N TYR A 220 5.39 10.94 9.66
CA TYR A 220 5.47 12.02 8.70
C TYR A 220 6.60 11.76 7.72
N ASN A 221 6.31 11.89 6.43
CA ASN A 221 7.30 11.83 5.36
C ASN A 221 7.07 13.00 4.40
N HIS A 222 8.14 13.74 4.11
CA HIS A 222 8.14 14.80 3.11
C HIS A 222 9.27 14.57 2.13
N SER A 223 8.96 14.64 0.83
CA SER A 223 9.91 14.49 -0.26
C SER A 223 9.74 15.67 -1.21
N TYR A 224 10.85 16.31 -1.54
CA TYR A 224 10.91 17.41 -2.50
C TYR A 224 11.82 17.00 -3.66
N TYR A 225 11.39 17.28 -4.89
CA TYR A 225 12.06 16.88 -6.11
C TYR A 225 12.36 18.12 -6.95
N PHE A 226 13.57 18.22 -7.47
CA PHE A 226 14.00 19.28 -8.37
C PHE A 226 15.12 18.74 -9.27
N ASP A 227 15.17 19.23 -10.50
CA ASP A 227 16.24 18.89 -11.41
C ASP A 227 17.52 19.60 -10.98
N LEU A 228 18.62 18.86 -10.89
CA LEU A 228 19.94 19.41 -10.50
C LEU A 228 20.69 19.99 -11.69
N PHE A 229 20.32 19.56 -12.92
CA PHE A 229 20.97 19.96 -14.16
C PHE A 229 19.87 20.19 -15.22
N GLU A 230 19.90 21.36 -15.82
CA GLU A 230 19.19 21.67 -17.07
C GLU A 230 20.03 21.28 -18.29
#